data_44b0167b151bae474477cde177dcf640
#
_entry.id   44b0167b151bae474477cde177dcf640
#
_cell.length_a   1.000
_cell.length_b   1.000
_cell.length_c   1.000
_cell.angle_alpha   90.00
_cell.angle_beta   90.00
_cell.angle_gamma   90.00
#
_symmetry.space_group_name_H-M   'P 1'
#
loop_
_entity.id
_entity.type
_entity.pdbx_description
1 polymer ?
#
loop_
_entity_poly.entity_id
_entity_poly.type
_entity_poly.pdbx_seq_one_letter_code
_entity_poly.pdbx_strand_id
1 'polypeptide(L)'
;IYDLPDEPIELAIAAGQPVAAGLAGRLGDALVTTAPDSDVVEKFEQAGGNGKPKYGMLHVCYGEDEQKARKTAHELWPNLALKGELSRELARPKDFEDAAAMVSPDDVAETVPCGPDADRHREAIKEYEDAGFDHVFVHQIGPDQEAFFRFYESEILARV
;
A
#
# COMPACT_ATOMS: atom_id res chain seq x y z
N ILE A 1 -17.47 33.42 5.99
CA ILE A 1 -18.06 33.04 4.68
C ILE A 1 -17.04 32.22 4.00
N TYR A 2 -17.46 31.08 3.51
CA TYR A 2 -16.59 30.12 2.84
C TYR A 2 -17.11 29.99 1.42
N ASP A 3 -16.23 30.16 0.46
CA ASP A 3 -16.56 29.86 -0.92
C ASP A 3 -16.55 28.34 -1.10
N LEU A 4 -17.65 27.80 -1.56
CA LEU A 4 -17.70 26.40 -1.99
C LEU A 4 -17.08 26.31 -3.38
N PRO A 5 -16.35 25.23 -3.69
CA PRO A 5 -15.85 25.01 -5.05
C PRO A 5 -17.05 24.86 -6.01
N ASP A 6 -16.88 25.31 -7.24
CA ASP A 6 -17.88 25.18 -8.29
C ASP A 6 -18.14 23.70 -8.65
N GLU A 7 -17.11 22.89 -8.55
CA GLU A 7 -17.16 21.44 -8.74
C GLU A 7 -17.23 20.73 -7.37
N PRO A 8 -18.00 19.64 -7.23
CA PRO A 8 -18.00 18.82 -6.03
C PRO A 8 -16.59 18.29 -5.71
N ILE A 9 -16.24 18.22 -4.42
CA ILE A 9 -14.99 17.61 -3.99
C ILE A 9 -15.08 16.09 -4.17
N GLU A 10 -14.13 15.49 -4.87
CA GLU A 10 -14.01 14.05 -4.99
C GLU A 10 -13.67 13.39 -3.66
N LEU A 11 -14.38 12.31 -3.33
CA LEU A 11 -14.20 11.54 -2.10
C LEU A 11 -13.56 10.19 -2.42
N ALA A 12 -12.26 10.07 -2.22
CA ALA A 12 -11.57 8.79 -2.21
C ALA A 12 -11.74 8.12 -0.83
N ILE A 13 -12.35 6.94 -0.78
CA ILE A 13 -12.62 6.24 0.48
C ILE A 13 -11.65 5.06 0.65
N ALA A 14 -10.92 5.08 1.76
CA ALA A 14 -10.03 3.99 2.13
C ALA A 14 -10.83 2.78 2.64
N ALA A 15 -10.57 1.60 2.10
CA ALA A 15 -11.20 0.36 2.52
C ALA A 15 -10.25 -0.82 2.39
N GLY A 16 -10.02 -1.53 3.48
CA GLY A 16 -9.22 -2.76 3.52
C GLY A 16 -10.06 -4.02 3.76
N GLN A 17 -11.39 -3.92 3.66
CA GLN A 17 -12.31 -5.05 3.89
C GLN A 17 -13.56 -4.91 3.01
N PRO A 18 -14.22 -6.03 2.64
CA PRO A 18 -15.36 -6.04 1.73
C PRO A 18 -16.54 -5.17 2.18
N VAL A 19 -16.82 -5.07 3.48
CA VAL A 19 -17.92 -4.23 4.01
C VAL A 19 -17.63 -2.75 3.79
N ALA A 20 -16.40 -2.31 4.11
CA ALA A 20 -15.96 -0.94 3.88
C ALA A 20 -15.86 -0.62 2.38
N ALA A 21 -15.40 -1.57 1.55
CA ALA A 21 -15.37 -1.45 0.10
C ALA A 21 -16.78 -1.25 -0.48
N GLY A 22 -17.76 -1.99 0.01
CA GLY A 22 -19.16 -1.79 -0.38
C GLY A 22 -19.70 -0.41 0.03
N LEU A 23 -19.26 0.16 1.14
CA LEU A 23 -19.57 1.54 1.50
C LEU A 23 -18.89 2.53 0.55
N ALA A 24 -17.60 2.33 0.26
CA ALA A 24 -16.84 3.15 -0.69
C ALA A 24 -17.49 3.17 -2.07
N GLY A 25 -17.95 2.02 -2.59
CA GLY A 25 -18.64 1.93 -3.88
C GLY A 25 -19.92 2.77 -3.95
N ARG A 26 -20.70 2.81 -2.85
CA ARG A 26 -21.95 3.59 -2.79
C ARG A 26 -21.75 5.07 -2.61
N LEU A 27 -20.78 5.49 -1.80
CA LEU A 27 -20.66 6.87 -1.31
C LEU A 27 -19.42 7.60 -1.83
N GLY A 28 -18.38 6.88 -2.24
CA GLY A 28 -17.13 7.46 -2.71
C GLY A 28 -17.09 7.62 -4.22
N ASP A 29 -16.16 8.44 -4.67
CA ASP A 29 -15.82 8.63 -6.08
C ASP A 29 -14.62 7.76 -6.47
N ALA A 30 -13.86 7.26 -5.50
CA ALA A 30 -12.73 6.35 -5.69
C ALA A 30 -12.54 5.40 -4.49
N LEU A 31 -11.86 4.27 -4.74
CA LEU A 31 -11.36 3.35 -3.71
C LEU A 31 -9.87 3.61 -3.46
N VAL A 32 -9.45 3.54 -2.19
CA VAL A 32 -8.03 3.50 -1.80
C VAL A 32 -7.78 2.30 -0.90
N THR A 33 -6.69 1.54 -1.14
CA THR A 33 -6.29 0.41 -0.29
C THR A 33 -4.77 0.23 -0.27
N THR A 34 -4.28 -0.46 0.75
CA THR A 34 -2.85 -0.76 0.96
C THR A 34 -2.51 -2.24 0.75
N ALA A 35 -3.44 -2.99 0.16
CA ALA A 35 -3.24 -4.40 -0.19
C ALA A 35 -3.87 -4.72 -1.55
N PRO A 36 -3.26 -5.61 -2.36
CA PRO A 36 -3.76 -6.03 -3.65
C PRO A 36 -4.88 -7.10 -3.50
N ASP A 37 -6.00 -6.71 -2.89
CA ASP A 37 -7.11 -7.60 -2.54
C ASP A 37 -8.23 -7.50 -3.60
N SER A 38 -8.36 -8.52 -4.44
CA SER A 38 -9.37 -8.61 -5.49
C SER A 38 -10.80 -8.68 -4.94
N ASP A 39 -11.02 -9.27 -3.75
CA ASP A 39 -12.36 -9.34 -3.14
C ASP A 39 -12.85 -7.95 -2.72
N VAL A 40 -11.91 -7.09 -2.28
CA VAL A 40 -12.19 -5.68 -1.95
C VAL A 40 -12.57 -4.91 -3.21
N VAL A 41 -11.81 -5.10 -4.31
CA VAL A 41 -12.11 -4.48 -5.61
C VAL A 41 -13.47 -4.93 -6.14
N GLU A 42 -13.73 -6.23 -6.18
CA GLU A 42 -15.00 -6.79 -6.64
C GLU A 42 -16.17 -6.23 -5.84
N LYS A 43 -16.04 -6.15 -4.51
CA LYS A 43 -17.09 -5.64 -3.64
C LYS A 43 -17.36 -4.15 -3.83
N PHE A 44 -16.32 -3.37 -4.10
CA PHE A 44 -16.44 -1.97 -4.45
C PHE A 44 -17.23 -1.79 -5.76
N GLU A 45 -16.86 -2.53 -6.80
CA GLU A 45 -17.52 -2.47 -8.11
C GLU A 45 -18.99 -2.89 -8.05
N GLN A 46 -19.29 -4.02 -7.39
CA GLN A 46 -20.66 -4.52 -7.21
C GLN A 46 -21.56 -3.53 -6.46
N ALA A 47 -20.99 -2.71 -5.59
CA ALA A 47 -21.73 -1.75 -4.78
C ALA A 47 -21.96 -0.38 -5.46
N GLY A 48 -21.56 -0.22 -6.72
CA GLY A 48 -21.72 1.02 -7.51
C GLY A 48 -20.42 1.75 -7.80
N GLY A 49 -19.28 1.10 -7.52
CA GLY A 49 -17.93 1.61 -7.82
C GLY A 49 -17.42 1.26 -9.21
N ASN A 50 -18.19 0.50 -10.01
CA ASN A 50 -17.76 0.11 -11.35
C ASN A 50 -17.47 1.34 -12.22
N GLY A 51 -16.26 1.39 -12.80
CA GLY A 51 -15.78 2.52 -13.61
C GLY A 51 -15.22 3.69 -12.79
N LYS A 52 -15.26 3.64 -11.45
CA LYS A 52 -14.60 4.63 -10.59
C LYS A 52 -13.14 4.22 -10.35
N PRO A 53 -12.21 5.20 -10.14
CA PRO A 53 -10.79 4.92 -9.91
C PRO A 53 -10.54 4.05 -8.68
N LYS A 54 -9.53 3.18 -8.79
CA LYS A 54 -9.04 2.32 -7.71
C LYS A 54 -7.54 2.55 -7.52
N TYR A 55 -7.17 3.06 -6.37
CA TYR A 55 -5.81 3.43 -6.00
C TYR A 55 -5.23 2.42 -5.01
N GLY A 56 -4.16 1.75 -5.39
CA GLY A 56 -3.36 0.91 -4.51
C GLY A 56 -2.17 1.68 -3.94
N MET A 57 -1.75 1.38 -2.71
CA MET A 57 -0.52 1.88 -2.13
C MET A 57 0.40 0.72 -1.80
N LEU A 58 1.51 0.61 -2.52
CA LEU A 58 2.57 -0.36 -2.30
C LEU A 58 3.68 0.27 -1.47
N HIS A 59 4.04 -0.36 -0.35
CA HIS A 59 5.19 0.02 0.45
C HIS A 59 6.41 -0.77 0.00
N VAL A 60 7.54 -0.06 -0.20
CA VAL A 60 8.82 -0.65 -0.59
C VAL A 60 9.97 -0.04 0.23
N CYS A 61 11.09 -0.73 0.32
CA CYS A 61 12.30 -0.21 0.91
C CYS A 61 13.49 -0.48 -0.02
N TYR A 62 13.66 0.38 -1.02
CA TYR A 62 14.81 0.31 -1.90
C TYR A 62 16.09 0.68 -1.15
N GLY A 63 17.17 0.01 -1.49
CA GLY A 63 18.55 0.29 -1.08
C GLY A 63 19.49 -0.63 -1.85
N GLU A 64 20.73 -0.20 -2.11
CA GLU A 64 21.73 -1.01 -2.83
C GLU A 64 22.10 -2.29 -2.07
N ASP A 65 22.01 -2.27 -0.75
CA ASP A 65 22.24 -3.39 0.14
C ASP A 65 20.91 -3.88 0.71
N GLU A 66 20.49 -5.07 0.28
CA GLU A 66 19.20 -5.66 0.69
C GLU A 66 19.09 -5.86 2.20
N GLN A 67 20.17 -6.27 2.87
CA GLN A 67 20.15 -6.50 4.32
C GLN A 67 19.94 -5.20 5.10
N LYS A 68 20.55 -4.11 4.63
CA LYS A 68 20.32 -2.78 5.20
C LYS A 68 18.91 -2.29 4.92
N ALA A 69 18.39 -2.53 3.72
CA ALA A 69 17.01 -2.16 3.35
C ALA A 69 16.00 -2.90 4.25
N ARG A 70 16.14 -4.22 4.44
CA ARG A 70 15.30 -5.00 5.37
C ARG A 70 15.34 -4.46 6.79
N LYS A 71 16.54 -4.15 7.29
CA LYS A 71 16.71 -3.55 8.62
C LYS A 71 16.03 -2.19 8.71
N THR A 72 16.21 -1.34 7.71
CA THR A 72 15.56 -0.01 7.65
C THR A 72 14.03 -0.13 7.63
N ALA A 73 13.49 -1.01 6.80
CA ALA A 73 12.04 -1.27 6.76
C ALA A 73 11.51 -1.72 8.13
N HIS A 74 12.22 -2.64 8.77
CA HIS A 74 11.87 -3.12 10.11
C HIS A 74 11.96 -2.02 11.19
N GLU A 75 13.01 -1.19 11.18
CA GLU A 75 13.17 -0.10 12.16
C GLU A 75 12.08 0.98 12.03
N LEU A 76 11.64 1.26 10.81
CA LEU A 76 10.69 2.34 10.55
C LEU A 76 9.23 1.89 10.51
N TRP A 77 8.96 0.68 10.00
CA TRP A 77 7.61 0.19 9.73
C TRP A 77 7.39 -1.29 10.11
N PRO A 78 7.78 -1.74 11.32
CA PRO A 78 7.61 -3.15 11.72
C PRO A 78 6.14 -3.60 11.74
N ASN A 79 5.21 -2.68 11.96
CA ASN A 79 3.78 -2.95 12.01
C ASN A 79 3.19 -3.44 10.66
N LEU A 80 3.88 -3.26 9.53
CA LEU A 80 3.43 -3.82 8.24
C LEU A 80 3.43 -5.36 8.22
N ALA A 81 4.23 -5.99 9.10
CA ALA A 81 4.29 -7.44 9.22
C ALA A 81 3.34 -8.03 10.29
N LEU A 82 2.50 -7.21 10.92
CA LEU A 82 1.48 -7.73 11.85
C LEU A 82 0.41 -8.50 11.07
N LYS A 83 0.37 -9.82 11.28
CA LYS A 83 -0.47 -10.75 10.50
C LYS A 83 -1.93 -10.77 10.97
N GLY A 84 -2.83 -11.01 10.04
CA GLY A 84 -4.26 -11.23 10.29
C GLY A 84 -4.99 -10.00 10.83
N GLU A 85 -5.93 -10.23 11.74
CA GLU A 85 -6.75 -9.17 12.34
C GLU A 85 -6.03 -8.39 13.45
N LEU A 86 -4.80 -8.79 13.84
CA LEU A 86 -4.11 -8.25 15.01
C LEU A 86 -4.00 -6.72 14.97
N SER A 87 -3.60 -6.16 13.82
CA SER A 87 -3.47 -4.70 13.66
C SER A 87 -4.79 -3.92 13.86
N ARG A 88 -5.94 -4.59 13.74
CA ARG A 88 -7.28 -4.00 13.94
C ARG A 88 -7.79 -4.15 15.37
N GLU A 89 -7.30 -5.17 16.09
CA GLU A 89 -7.68 -5.47 17.46
C GLU A 89 -6.90 -4.62 18.49
N LEU A 90 -5.73 -4.12 18.11
CA LEU A 90 -4.87 -3.32 18.99
C LEU A 90 -5.46 -1.92 19.22
N ALA A 91 -5.79 -1.60 20.48
CA ALA A 91 -6.48 -0.36 20.81
C ALA A 91 -5.56 0.79 21.22
N ARG A 92 -4.33 0.50 21.64
CA ARG A 92 -3.41 1.50 22.19
C ARG A 92 -2.08 1.50 21.42
N PRO A 93 -1.40 2.64 21.27
CA PRO A 93 -0.06 2.69 20.66
C PRO A 93 0.94 1.71 21.31
N LYS A 94 0.87 1.56 22.63
CA LYS A 94 1.72 0.61 23.37
C LYS A 94 1.51 -0.85 22.94
N ASP A 95 0.29 -1.23 22.61
CA ASP A 95 -0.01 -2.59 22.14
C ASP A 95 0.64 -2.85 20.77
N PHE A 96 0.68 -1.83 19.89
CA PHE A 96 1.43 -1.90 18.63
C PHE A 96 2.94 -2.01 18.84
N GLU A 97 3.51 -1.25 19.78
CA GLU A 97 4.95 -1.33 20.12
C GLU A 97 5.30 -2.74 20.61
N ASP A 98 4.49 -3.32 21.50
CA ASP A 98 4.71 -4.65 22.05
C ASP A 98 4.57 -5.74 20.97
N ALA A 99 3.59 -5.62 20.09
CA ALA A 99 3.42 -6.55 18.98
C ALA A 99 4.55 -6.41 17.94
N ALA A 100 4.93 -5.20 17.58
CA ALA A 100 6.03 -4.91 16.66
C ALA A 100 7.40 -5.41 17.17
N ALA A 101 7.59 -5.45 18.49
CA ALA A 101 8.82 -6.00 19.09
C ALA A 101 9.01 -7.51 18.84
N MET A 102 7.96 -8.22 18.42
CA MET A 102 8.00 -9.64 18.06
C MET A 102 8.29 -9.88 16.58
N VAL A 103 8.26 -8.83 15.76
CA VAL A 103 8.48 -8.89 14.31
C VAL A 103 9.98 -8.86 14.02
N SER A 104 10.44 -9.68 13.10
CA SER A 104 11.83 -9.68 12.60
C SER A 104 11.95 -8.88 11.28
N PRO A 105 13.19 -8.49 10.89
CA PRO A 105 13.41 -7.90 9.56
C PRO A 105 12.98 -8.79 8.39
N ASP A 106 13.06 -10.11 8.55
CA ASP A 106 12.64 -11.06 7.53
C ASP A 106 11.11 -11.13 7.42
N ASP A 107 10.38 -11.03 8.54
CA ASP A 107 8.91 -10.95 8.52
C ASP A 107 8.43 -9.71 7.74
N VAL A 108 9.09 -8.54 7.96
CA VAL A 108 8.76 -7.32 7.18
C VAL A 108 9.07 -7.53 5.70
N ALA A 109 10.20 -8.17 5.38
CA ALA A 109 10.60 -8.42 4.01
C ALA A 109 9.74 -9.45 3.28
N GLU A 110 8.90 -10.24 3.95
CA GLU A 110 7.86 -11.06 3.30
C GLU A 110 6.78 -10.19 2.62
N THR A 111 6.46 -9.04 3.21
CA THR A 111 5.39 -8.15 2.76
C THR A 111 5.89 -6.95 1.96
N VAL A 112 7.08 -6.44 2.31
CA VAL A 112 7.69 -5.24 1.74
C VAL A 112 8.84 -5.64 0.81
N PRO A 113 8.80 -5.33 -0.48
CA PRO A 113 9.96 -5.46 -1.37
C PRO A 113 11.13 -4.62 -0.84
N CYS A 114 12.21 -5.30 -0.45
CA CYS A 114 13.42 -4.67 0.10
C CYS A 114 14.61 -4.91 -0.83
N GLY A 115 15.47 -3.89 -0.99
CA GLY A 115 16.70 -3.99 -1.77
C GLY A 115 16.55 -3.65 -3.24
N PRO A 116 17.58 -4.00 -4.07
CA PRO A 116 17.67 -3.56 -5.46
C PRO A 116 17.13 -4.57 -6.49
N ASP A 117 16.44 -5.63 -6.05
CA ASP A 117 15.87 -6.64 -6.96
C ASP A 117 14.65 -6.08 -7.69
N ALA A 118 14.87 -5.67 -8.95
CA ALA A 118 13.83 -5.06 -9.77
C ALA A 118 12.67 -6.01 -10.11
N ASP A 119 12.91 -7.32 -10.20
CA ASP A 119 11.84 -8.28 -10.50
C ASP A 119 10.85 -8.34 -9.35
N ARG A 120 11.35 -8.34 -8.11
CA ARG A 120 10.51 -8.32 -6.91
C ARG A 120 9.64 -7.07 -6.80
N HIS A 121 10.17 -5.89 -7.17
CA HIS A 121 9.39 -4.64 -7.21
C HIS A 121 8.32 -4.69 -8.30
N ARG A 122 8.65 -5.23 -9.49
CA ARG A 122 7.69 -5.39 -10.59
C ARG A 122 6.58 -6.38 -10.26
N GLU A 123 6.93 -7.52 -9.65
CA GLU A 123 5.95 -8.51 -9.20
C GLU A 123 4.95 -7.92 -8.21
N ALA A 124 5.44 -7.14 -7.23
CA ALA A 124 4.57 -6.47 -6.27
C ALA A 124 3.62 -5.43 -6.91
N ILE A 125 4.07 -4.70 -7.94
CA ILE A 125 3.19 -3.79 -8.71
C ILE A 125 2.16 -4.60 -9.49
N LYS A 126 2.61 -5.69 -10.12
CA LYS A 126 1.74 -6.57 -10.91
C LYS A 126 0.62 -7.21 -10.09
N GLU A 127 0.84 -7.52 -8.82
CA GLU A 127 -0.20 -8.03 -7.92
C GLU A 127 -1.39 -7.04 -7.82
N TYR A 128 -1.12 -5.73 -7.80
CA TYR A 128 -2.18 -4.71 -7.83
C TYR A 128 -2.88 -4.64 -9.18
N GLU A 129 -2.14 -4.71 -10.30
CA GLU A 129 -2.75 -4.79 -11.63
C GLU A 129 -3.67 -6.00 -11.75
N ASP A 130 -3.18 -7.18 -11.36
CA ASP A 130 -3.93 -8.44 -11.43
C ASP A 130 -5.17 -8.43 -10.51
N ALA A 131 -5.11 -7.68 -9.40
CA ALA A 131 -6.25 -7.45 -8.51
C ALA A 131 -7.25 -6.40 -9.03
N GLY A 132 -6.94 -5.71 -10.14
CA GLY A 132 -7.85 -4.78 -10.81
C GLY A 132 -7.72 -3.31 -10.40
N PHE A 133 -6.57 -2.90 -9.86
CA PHE A 133 -6.29 -1.48 -9.57
C PHE A 133 -5.88 -0.71 -10.81
N ASP A 134 -6.32 0.55 -10.92
CA ASP A 134 -6.02 1.43 -12.05
C ASP A 134 -4.72 2.22 -11.83
N HIS A 135 -4.35 2.45 -10.56
CA HIS A 135 -3.18 3.22 -10.16
C HIS A 135 -2.50 2.59 -8.95
N VAL A 136 -1.17 2.59 -8.95
CA VAL A 136 -0.37 2.15 -7.81
C VAL A 136 0.57 3.26 -7.37
N PHE A 137 0.37 3.78 -6.15
CA PHE A 137 1.30 4.67 -5.50
C PHE A 137 2.38 3.85 -4.80
N VAL A 138 3.64 4.08 -5.16
CA VAL A 138 4.76 3.39 -4.53
C VAL A 138 5.36 4.30 -3.44
N HIS A 139 5.28 3.85 -2.20
CA HIS A 139 5.83 4.55 -1.04
C HIS A 139 7.18 3.98 -0.64
N GLN A 140 8.24 4.75 -0.83
CA GLN A 140 9.59 4.42 -0.37
C GLN A 140 9.74 4.69 1.13
N ILE A 141 9.97 3.63 1.92
CA ILE A 141 10.18 3.70 3.37
C ILE A 141 11.57 4.25 3.70
N GLY A 142 12.59 3.87 2.93
CA GLY A 142 13.98 4.25 3.17
C GLY A 142 14.26 5.74 2.96
N PRO A 143 15.33 6.28 3.56
CA PRO A 143 15.65 7.71 3.49
C PRO A 143 16.23 8.17 2.16
N ASP A 144 16.83 7.27 1.36
CA ASP A 144 17.47 7.61 0.08
C ASP A 144 16.43 7.68 -1.04
N GLN A 145 15.72 8.80 -1.09
CA GLN A 145 14.69 9.04 -2.09
C GLN A 145 15.29 9.23 -3.49
N GLU A 146 16.46 9.86 -3.59
CA GLU A 146 17.08 10.12 -4.89
C GLU A 146 17.54 8.83 -5.58
N ALA A 147 18.17 7.91 -4.85
CA ALA A 147 18.55 6.61 -5.39
C ALA A 147 17.32 5.75 -5.74
N PHE A 148 16.27 5.81 -4.92
CA PHE A 148 14.99 5.16 -5.21
C PHE A 148 14.39 5.66 -6.55
N PHE A 149 14.29 6.96 -6.77
CA PHE A 149 13.74 7.49 -8.01
C PHE A 149 14.59 7.10 -9.23
N ARG A 150 15.92 7.14 -9.15
CA ARG A 150 16.79 6.66 -10.23
C ARG A 150 16.58 5.18 -10.55
N PHE A 151 16.48 4.35 -9.53
CA PHE A 151 16.23 2.92 -9.70
C PHE A 151 14.87 2.67 -10.36
N TYR A 152 13.81 3.34 -9.89
CA TYR A 152 12.48 3.20 -10.48
C TYR A 152 12.43 3.69 -11.92
N GLU A 153 13.04 4.82 -12.24
CA GLU A 153 13.11 5.36 -13.59
C GLU A 153 13.80 4.38 -14.55
N SER A 154 14.96 3.82 -14.17
CA SER A 154 15.76 2.96 -15.05
C SER A 154 15.29 1.51 -15.13
N GLU A 155 14.85 0.93 -14.03
CA GLU A 155 14.61 -0.51 -13.93
C GLU A 155 13.12 -0.89 -13.88
N ILE A 156 12.28 -0.03 -13.39
CA ILE A 156 10.85 -0.33 -13.23
C ILE A 156 10.04 0.32 -14.36
N LEU A 157 9.99 1.66 -14.42
CA LEU A 157 9.13 2.40 -15.35
C LEU A 157 9.56 2.28 -16.81
N ALA A 158 10.83 2.03 -17.10
CA ALA A 158 11.31 1.83 -18.47
C ALA A 158 10.82 0.51 -19.10
N ARG A 159 10.19 -0.37 -18.34
CA ARG A 159 9.77 -1.72 -18.77
C ARG A 159 8.29 -2.03 -18.52
N VAL A 160 7.54 -1.05 -18.07
CA VAL A 160 6.07 -1.10 -17.89
C VAL A 160 5.36 -0.60 -19.15
#